data_f82ea43d30e3eb78c7b35b5202491d0b
#
_entry.id   f82ea43d30e3eb78c7b35b5202491d0b
#
_cell.length_a   1.000
_cell.length_b   1.000
_cell.length_c   1.000
_cell.angle_alpha   90.00
_cell.angle_beta   90.00
_cell.angle_gamma   90.00
#
_symmetry.space_group_name_H-M   'P 1'
#
loop_
_entity.id
_entity.type
_entity.pdbx_description
1 polymer ?
#
loop_
_entity_poly.entity_id
_entity_poly.type
_entity_poly.pdbx_seq_one_letter_code
_entity_poly.pdbx_strand_id
1 'polypeptide(L)'
;MLGLVVKNTGSWYCVKADDGRMVDCKVKGNFRLKGIRSTNPVAVGDRVEFRLNPEGTAFITAICDRRNYIIRRSSNLSKQSHILAANVDQALLVVTVNYPETSTTFIDRFLAGAEAYRVPVILAFNKLDLLSEDERRYQAAMRFLYDNIGYTVVELSAHDADDVARLLPLLQGQSTLLSGNSGVGKSTLINAILPGANLRTADISEAHNTGMHTTTFSEMLPLPGGGYLIDTPGIKGFGTFDIGREELTSYFREIFHFSKDCRFNNCTHTHEPGCAVRKAVEDHYIAESRYQSYLSMLDDQEEGKYREAY
;
A
#
# COMPACT_ATOMS: atom_id res chain seq x y z
N MET A 1 -30.46 3.28 -1.39
CA MET A 1 -29.58 4.47 -1.24
C MET A 1 -28.17 4.06 -1.61
N LEU A 2 -27.39 4.98 -2.16
CA LEU A 2 -25.96 4.76 -2.45
C LEU A 2 -25.07 5.50 -1.43
N GLY A 3 -23.89 4.97 -1.17
CA GLY A 3 -22.91 5.61 -0.28
C GLY A 3 -21.52 4.98 -0.38
N LEU A 4 -20.56 5.63 0.26
CA LEU A 4 -19.15 5.24 0.35
C LEU A 4 -18.89 4.65 1.75
N VAL A 5 -18.28 3.47 1.81
CA VAL A 5 -17.83 2.86 3.07
C VAL A 5 -16.57 3.59 3.53
N VAL A 6 -16.68 4.34 4.63
CA VAL A 6 -15.57 5.13 5.16
C VAL A 6 -14.89 4.51 6.39
N LYS A 7 -15.56 3.55 7.05
CA LYS A 7 -14.99 2.84 8.20
C LYS A 7 -15.53 1.41 8.29
N ASN A 8 -14.65 0.48 8.65
CA ASN A 8 -14.98 -0.92 8.91
C ASN A 8 -14.53 -1.28 10.33
N THR A 9 -15.45 -1.78 11.16
CA THR A 9 -15.16 -2.23 12.54
C THR A 9 -15.34 -3.75 12.69
N GLY A 10 -15.25 -4.48 11.58
CA GLY A 10 -15.43 -5.94 11.52
C GLY A 10 -16.90 -6.35 11.39
N SER A 11 -17.78 -5.90 12.27
CA SER A 11 -19.23 -6.23 12.24
C SER A 11 -20.10 -5.09 11.71
N TRP A 12 -19.60 -3.87 11.73
CA TRP A 12 -20.29 -2.67 11.31
C TRP A 12 -19.48 -1.89 10.29
N TYR A 13 -20.18 -1.22 9.40
CA TYR A 13 -19.64 -0.37 8.35
C TYR A 13 -20.28 1.00 8.47
N CYS A 14 -19.44 2.03 8.65
CA CYS A 14 -19.91 3.40 8.55
C CYS A 14 -19.92 3.79 7.08
N VAL A 15 -21.09 4.15 6.58
CA VAL A 15 -21.33 4.53 5.18
C VAL A 15 -21.69 6.00 5.12
N LYS A 16 -20.91 6.77 4.37
CA LYS A 16 -21.26 8.14 3.99
C LYS A 16 -22.21 8.08 2.80
N ALA A 17 -23.48 8.33 3.03
CA ALA A 17 -24.50 8.40 1.99
C ALA A 17 -24.25 9.58 1.02
N ASP A 18 -24.77 9.51 -0.19
CA ASP A 18 -24.59 10.57 -1.20
C ASP A 18 -25.25 11.91 -0.80
N ASP A 19 -26.18 11.87 0.14
CA ASP A 19 -26.78 13.06 0.77
C ASP A 19 -25.94 13.64 1.93
N GLY A 20 -24.73 13.08 2.18
CA GLY A 20 -23.78 13.51 3.20
C GLY A 20 -23.98 12.91 4.59
N ARG A 21 -25.07 12.18 4.84
CA ARG A 21 -25.34 11.56 6.15
C ARG A 21 -24.40 10.37 6.38
N MET A 22 -23.98 10.19 7.64
CA MET A 22 -23.26 9.02 8.11
C MET A 22 -24.25 7.98 8.62
N VAL A 23 -24.18 6.76 8.11
CA VAL A 23 -25.12 5.67 8.42
C VAL A 23 -24.36 4.42 8.81
N ASP A 24 -24.65 3.87 9.98
CA ASP A 24 -24.08 2.59 10.40
C ASP A 24 -24.85 1.43 9.78
N CYS A 25 -24.14 0.63 9.01
CA CYS A 25 -24.67 -0.47 8.23
C CYS A 25 -24.13 -1.83 8.71
N LYS A 26 -24.94 -2.87 8.55
CA LYS A 26 -24.52 -4.28 8.65
C LYS A 26 -24.58 -4.93 7.28
N VAL A 27 -23.90 -6.07 7.14
CA VAL A 27 -24.03 -6.96 5.98
C VAL A 27 -24.96 -8.11 6.36
N LYS A 28 -25.92 -8.47 5.48
CA LYS A 28 -26.75 -9.67 5.70
C LYS A 28 -25.91 -10.94 5.57
N GLY A 29 -26.13 -11.93 6.45
CA GLY A 29 -25.33 -13.16 6.57
C GLY A 29 -25.21 -14.02 5.30
N ASN A 30 -26.05 -13.81 4.29
CA ASN A 30 -25.98 -14.50 2.99
C ASN A 30 -25.30 -13.68 1.88
N PHE A 31 -24.65 -12.58 2.22
CA PHE A 31 -23.99 -11.72 1.25
C PHE A 31 -22.68 -12.37 0.77
N ARG A 32 -22.73 -13.00 -0.40
CA ARG A 32 -21.55 -13.63 -1.04
C ARG A 32 -21.24 -12.89 -2.32
N LEU A 33 -20.04 -12.33 -2.41
CA LEU A 33 -19.50 -11.86 -3.69
C LEU A 33 -19.15 -13.07 -4.56
N LYS A 34 -19.64 -13.11 -5.80
CA LYS A 34 -19.28 -14.13 -6.79
C LYS A 34 -17.75 -14.07 -6.98
N GLY A 35 -17.06 -15.17 -6.65
CA GLY A 35 -15.63 -15.34 -6.93
C GLY A 35 -14.67 -14.94 -5.80
N ILE A 36 -15.11 -14.29 -4.72
CA ILE A 36 -14.24 -13.92 -3.60
C ILE A 36 -14.66 -14.70 -2.34
N ARG A 37 -13.77 -15.59 -1.87
CA ARG A 37 -13.94 -16.28 -0.57
C ARG A 37 -13.33 -15.38 0.53
N SER A 38 -14.07 -14.37 0.95
CA SER A 38 -13.69 -13.48 2.06
C SER A 38 -14.72 -13.55 3.18
N THR A 39 -14.24 -13.50 4.42
CA THR A 39 -15.11 -13.38 5.61
C THR A 39 -15.76 -12.00 5.70
N ASN A 40 -15.08 -10.96 5.20
CA ASN A 40 -15.60 -9.59 5.12
C ASN A 40 -15.59 -9.13 3.65
N PRO A 41 -16.73 -9.24 2.94
CA PRO A 41 -16.80 -8.90 1.52
C PRO A 41 -16.71 -7.39 1.25
N VAL A 42 -17.03 -6.54 2.25
CA VAL A 42 -17.05 -5.08 2.15
C VAL A 42 -15.79 -4.50 2.77
N ALA A 43 -15.17 -3.55 2.08
CA ALA A 43 -13.97 -2.84 2.51
C ALA A 43 -14.18 -1.32 2.52
N VAL A 44 -13.30 -0.59 3.19
CA VAL A 44 -13.25 0.87 3.07
C VAL A 44 -12.97 1.26 1.62
N GLY A 45 -13.61 2.32 1.12
CA GLY A 45 -13.55 2.74 -0.28
C GLY A 45 -14.58 2.06 -1.20
N ASP A 46 -15.34 1.05 -0.71
CA ASP A 46 -16.43 0.50 -1.50
C ASP A 46 -17.59 1.49 -1.66
N ARG A 47 -18.10 1.57 -2.90
CA ARG A 47 -19.42 2.13 -3.16
C ARG A 47 -20.45 1.03 -2.95
N VAL A 48 -21.46 1.30 -2.13
CA VAL A 48 -22.46 0.30 -1.73
C VAL A 48 -23.89 0.81 -1.88
N GLU A 49 -24.79 -0.13 -2.20
CA GLU A 49 -26.23 0.08 -2.02
C GLU A 49 -26.61 -0.37 -0.61
N PHE A 50 -27.42 0.42 0.06
CA PHE A 50 -27.95 0.07 1.38
C PHE A 50 -29.40 0.50 1.56
N ARG A 51 -30.09 -0.14 2.50
CA ARG A 51 -31.49 0.13 2.85
C ARG A 51 -31.61 0.36 4.35
N LEU A 52 -32.37 1.40 4.71
CA LEU A 52 -32.76 1.67 6.08
C LEU A 52 -33.93 0.76 6.47
N ASN A 53 -33.88 0.16 7.65
CA ASN A 53 -34.99 -0.51 8.25
C ASN A 53 -35.86 0.49 9.05
N PRO A 54 -37.14 0.18 9.28
CA PRO A 54 -38.01 1.00 10.13
C PRO A 54 -37.48 1.22 11.55
N GLU A 55 -36.63 0.30 12.03
CA GLU A 55 -35.98 0.33 13.36
C GLU A 55 -34.69 1.17 13.40
N GLY A 56 -34.33 1.87 12.30
CA GLY A 56 -33.15 2.74 12.25
C GLY A 56 -31.81 2.06 11.94
N THR A 57 -31.78 0.71 11.82
CA THR A 57 -30.59 -0.01 11.34
C THR A 57 -30.56 -0.05 9.82
N ALA A 58 -29.35 0.03 9.22
CA ALA A 58 -29.17 -0.09 7.78
C ALA A 58 -28.48 -1.40 7.41
N PHE A 59 -28.80 -1.91 6.23
CA PHE A 59 -28.16 -3.11 5.66
C PHE A 59 -27.63 -2.83 4.28
N ILE A 60 -26.34 -3.17 4.07
CA ILE A 60 -25.73 -3.20 2.75
C ILE A 60 -26.37 -4.33 1.94
N THR A 61 -26.89 -3.99 0.76
CA THR A 61 -27.60 -4.91 -0.14
C THR A 61 -26.81 -5.27 -1.37
N ALA A 62 -25.89 -4.39 -1.82
CA ALA A 62 -24.98 -4.64 -2.94
C ALA A 62 -23.68 -3.84 -2.79
N ILE A 63 -22.63 -4.33 -3.43
CA ILE A 63 -21.37 -3.60 -3.65
C ILE A 63 -21.33 -3.26 -5.13
N CYS A 64 -21.04 -1.98 -5.45
CA CYS A 64 -20.82 -1.54 -6.82
C CYS A 64 -19.50 -2.10 -7.36
N ASP A 65 -19.34 -2.11 -8.68
CA ASP A 65 -18.11 -2.57 -9.31
C ASP A 65 -16.89 -1.77 -8.81
N ARG A 66 -15.85 -2.50 -8.47
CA ARG A 66 -14.58 -1.95 -7.99
C ARG A 66 -13.67 -1.68 -9.18
N ARG A 67 -13.00 -0.52 -9.19
CA ARG A 67 -11.89 -0.24 -10.12
C ARG A 67 -10.65 -1.06 -9.80
N ASN A 68 -10.34 -1.14 -8.52
CA ASN A 68 -9.28 -1.93 -7.92
C ASN A 68 -9.61 -2.25 -6.46
N TYR A 69 -8.81 -3.13 -5.87
CA TYR A 69 -8.88 -3.44 -4.44
C TYR A 69 -7.54 -4.02 -3.99
N ILE A 70 -7.24 -3.86 -2.72
CA ILE A 70 -6.00 -4.32 -2.11
C ILE A 70 -6.32 -5.46 -1.17
N ILE A 71 -5.61 -6.58 -1.33
CA ILE A 71 -5.82 -7.80 -0.54
C ILE A 71 -4.62 -8.00 0.41
N ARG A 72 -4.91 -8.49 1.61
CA ARG A 72 -3.95 -9.12 2.49
C ARG A 72 -4.28 -10.60 2.60
N ARG A 73 -3.32 -11.48 2.31
CA ARG A 73 -3.43 -12.89 2.68
C ARG A 73 -3.29 -13.05 4.19
N SER A 74 -4.09 -13.94 4.77
CA SER A 74 -3.85 -14.40 6.14
C SER A 74 -2.57 -15.23 6.16
N SER A 75 -1.68 -14.97 7.12
CA SER A 75 -0.46 -15.74 7.37
C SER A 75 -0.72 -17.17 7.84
N ASN A 76 -1.95 -17.48 8.18
CA ASN A 76 -2.38 -18.83 8.56
C ASN A 76 -2.92 -19.57 7.32
N LEU A 77 -2.73 -20.89 7.29
CA LEU A 77 -3.18 -21.88 6.29
C LEU A 77 -4.64 -21.75 5.78
N SER A 78 -5.40 -20.77 6.24
CA SER A 78 -6.72 -20.46 5.72
C SER A 78 -6.58 -19.73 4.37
N LYS A 79 -7.11 -20.31 3.30
CA LYS A 79 -7.23 -19.73 1.94
C LYS A 79 -8.12 -18.44 1.92
N GLN A 80 -8.18 -17.69 3.00
CA GLN A 80 -9.04 -16.52 3.14
C GLN A 80 -8.20 -15.26 2.94
N SER A 81 -8.55 -14.50 1.91
CA SER A 81 -8.01 -13.17 1.67
C SER A 81 -8.90 -12.10 2.32
N HIS A 82 -8.28 -11.10 2.93
CA HIS A 82 -8.99 -9.94 3.45
C HIS A 82 -8.78 -8.75 2.52
N ILE A 83 -9.86 -8.18 2.01
CA ILE A 83 -9.80 -6.93 1.26
C ILE A 83 -9.61 -5.81 2.27
N LEU A 84 -8.53 -5.05 2.10
CA LEU A 84 -8.11 -3.99 3.01
C LEU A 84 -8.73 -2.64 2.64
N ALA A 85 -8.71 -2.34 1.34
CA ALA A 85 -9.29 -1.14 0.76
C ALA A 85 -9.72 -1.41 -0.70
N ALA A 86 -10.67 -0.65 -1.19
CA ALA A 86 -11.16 -0.68 -2.56
C ALA A 86 -11.17 0.72 -3.17
N ASN A 87 -11.15 0.80 -4.49
CA ASN A 87 -11.22 2.06 -5.25
C ASN A 87 -10.16 3.07 -4.85
N VAL A 88 -8.95 2.58 -4.60
CA VAL A 88 -7.77 3.39 -4.24
C VAL A 88 -7.26 4.09 -5.49
N ASP A 89 -7.05 5.41 -5.42
CA ASP A 89 -6.51 6.20 -6.54
C ASP A 89 -5.00 6.15 -6.58
N GLN A 90 -4.36 6.16 -5.40
CA GLN A 90 -2.90 6.11 -5.25
C GLN A 90 -2.50 5.60 -3.87
N ALA A 91 -1.23 5.26 -3.71
CA ALA A 91 -0.64 4.94 -2.41
C ALA A 91 0.46 5.95 -2.05
N LEU A 92 0.51 6.34 -0.78
CA LEU A 92 1.60 7.11 -0.19
C LEU A 92 2.44 6.17 0.66
N LEU A 93 3.60 5.76 0.14
CA LEU A 93 4.56 4.94 0.88
C LEU A 93 5.53 5.84 1.63
N VAL A 94 5.38 5.89 2.95
CA VAL A 94 6.29 6.65 3.82
C VAL A 94 7.46 5.76 4.23
N VAL A 95 8.65 6.21 3.93
CA VAL A 95 9.91 5.52 4.21
C VAL A 95 10.89 6.45 4.91
N THR A 96 11.90 5.87 5.55
CA THR A 96 12.98 6.59 6.23
C THR A 96 14.31 5.90 5.92
N VAL A 97 15.37 6.71 5.73
CA VAL A 97 16.73 6.19 5.56
C VAL A 97 17.20 5.56 6.87
N ASN A 98 16.87 6.22 7.99
CA ASN A 98 17.18 5.77 9.33
C ASN A 98 16.07 6.15 10.31
N TYR A 99 16.07 5.60 11.52
CA TYR A 99 15.15 5.91 12.63
C TYR A 99 13.64 5.61 12.39
N PRO A 100 13.24 4.37 11.97
CA PRO A 100 14.05 3.19 11.63
C PRO A 100 14.44 3.17 10.14
N GLU A 101 15.44 2.37 9.81
CA GLU A 101 15.80 2.10 8.41
C GLU A 101 14.67 1.38 7.67
N THR A 102 14.41 1.81 6.44
CA THR A 102 13.54 1.10 5.50
C THR A 102 14.40 0.49 4.40
N SER A 103 14.45 -0.84 4.33
CA SER A 103 15.27 -1.51 3.32
C SER A 103 14.75 -1.27 1.89
N THR A 104 15.66 -1.21 0.92
CA THR A 104 15.32 -1.12 -0.51
C THR A 104 14.43 -2.29 -0.94
N THR A 105 14.69 -3.49 -0.45
CA THR A 105 13.86 -4.67 -0.72
C THR A 105 12.41 -4.47 -0.29
N PHE A 106 12.15 -3.82 0.86
CA PHE A 106 10.79 -3.52 1.28
C PHE A 106 10.11 -2.51 0.34
N ILE A 107 10.84 -1.45 -0.05
CA ILE A 107 10.34 -0.44 -0.99
C ILE A 107 9.99 -1.11 -2.32
N ASP A 108 10.91 -1.89 -2.87
CA ASP A 108 10.79 -2.53 -4.18
C ASP A 108 9.64 -3.55 -4.22
N ARG A 109 9.49 -4.34 -3.16
CA ARG A 109 8.35 -5.27 -3.01
C ARG A 109 7.02 -4.52 -2.94
N PHE A 110 6.98 -3.40 -2.24
CA PHE A 110 5.78 -2.57 -2.19
C PHE A 110 5.44 -2.00 -3.58
N LEU A 111 6.45 -1.46 -4.28
CA LEU A 111 6.27 -0.90 -5.61
C LEU A 111 5.80 -1.95 -6.62
N ALA A 112 6.42 -3.12 -6.66
CA ALA A 112 6.00 -4.23 -7.52
C ALA A 112 4.55 -4.66 -7.22
N GLY A 113 4.19 -4.69 -5.94
CA GLY A 113 2.83 -4.94 -5.54
C GLY A 113 1.84 -3.89 -6.03
N ALA A 114 2.17 -2.63 -5.88
CA ALA A 114 1.34 -1.54 -6.36
C ALA A 114 1.14 -1.58 -7.88
N GLU A 115 2.21 -1.90 -8.65
CA GLU A 115 2.13 -2.11 -10.10
C GLU A 115 1.14 -3.23 -10.45
N ALA A 116 1.17 -4.36 -9.72
CA ALA A 116 0.25 -5.48 -9.95
C ALA A 116 -1.21 -5.09 -9.75
N TYR A 117 -1.50 -4.18 -8.81
CA TYR A 117 -2.85 -3.65 -8.60
C TYR A 117 -3.15 -2.38 -9.41
N ARG A 118 -2.22 -1.89 -10.22
CA ARG A 118 -2.34 -0.65 -10.99
C ARG A 118 -2.64 0.55 -10.10
N VAL A 119 -1.97 0.63 -8.96
CA VAL A 119 -2.08 1.73 -8.01
C VAL A 119 -0.81 2.58 -8.09
N PRO A 120 -0.88 3.82 -8.58
CA PRO A 120 0.27 4.73 -8.57
C PRO A 120 0.81 4.94 -7.16
N VAL A 121 2.14 5.07 -7.01
CA VAL A 121 2.79 5.27 -5.72
C VAL A 121 3.49 6.61 -5.68
N ILE A 122 3.26 7.36 -4.60
CA ILE A 122 4.10 8.46 -4.14
C ILE A 122 5.03 7.89 -3.08
N LEU A 123 6.34 7.91 -3.32
CA LEU A 123 7.37 7.49 -2.38
C LEU A 123 7.82 8.70 -1.56
N ALA A 124 7.51 8.70 -0.26
CA ALA A 124 7.79 9.82 0.62
C ALA A 124 8.93 9.49 1.59
N PHE A 125 10.10 10.09 1.38
CA PHE A 125 11.22 10.03 2.33
C PHE A 125 10.96 11.03 3.46
N ASN A 126 10.68 10.50 4.66
CA ASN A 126 10.35 11.28 5.85
C ASN A 126 11.56 11.37 6.80
N LYS A 127 11.48 12.30 7.77
CA LYS A 127 12.47 12.54 8.82
C LYS A 127 13.79 13.10 8.31
N LEU A 128 13.74 13.94 7.28
CA LEU A 128 14.93 14.58 6.73
C LEU A 128 15.67 15.44 7.76
N ASP A 129 14.95 15.96 8.74
CA ASP A 129 15.47 16.74 9.86
C ASP A 129 16.45 15.97 10.75
N LEU A 130 16.36 14.63 10.77
CA LEU A 130 17.21 13.76 11.60
C LEU A 130 18.47 13.25 10.87
N LEU A 131 18.59 13.46 9.54
CA LEU A 131 19.65 12.87 8.74
C LEU A 131 20.97 13.62 8.88
N SER A 132 22.06 12.87 9.08
CA SER A 132 23.43 13.31 8.91
C SER A 132 23.73 13.64 7.44
N GLU A 133 24.88 14.26 7.18
CA GLU A 133 25.29 14.62 5.81
C GLU A 133 25.45 13.39 4.91
N ASP A 134 26.03 12.30 5.42
CA ASP A 134 26.19 11.06 4.64
C ASP A 134 24.85 10.38 4.36
N GLU A 135 23.93 10.36 5.34
CA GLU A 135 22.59 9.84 5.16
C GLU A 135 21.77 10.67 4.16
N ARG A 136 21.96 11.98 4.12
CA ARG A 136 21.35 12.87 3.10
C ARG A 136 21.90 12.57 1.71
N ARG A 137 23.18 12.28 1.55
CA ARG A 137 23.78 11.86 0.27
C ARG A 137 23.17 10.52 -0.20
N TYR A 138 23.06 9.57 0.72
CA TYR A 138 22.41 8.27 0.42
C TYR A 138 20.94 8.46 0.04
N GLN A 139 20.21 9.27 0.78
CA GLN A 139 18.79 9.56 0.49
C GLN A 139 18.63 10.24 -0.88
N ALA A 140 19.51 11.18 -1.24
CA ALA A 140 19.50 11.82 -2.56
C ALA A 140 19.77 10.81 -3.69
N ALA A 141 20.65 9.82 -3.48
CA ALA A 141 20.86 8.73 -4.43
C ALA A 141 19.62 7.83 -4.58
N MET A 142 18.96 7.52 -3.48
CA MET A 142 17.69 6.75 -3.50
C MET A 142 16.59 7.52 -4.23
N ARG A 143 16.44 8.81 -3.95
CA ARG A 143 15.51 9.67 -4.67
C ARG A 143 15.79 9.63 -6.17
N PHE A 144 17.02 9.86 -6.57
CA PHE A 144 17.43 9.85 -7.98
C PHE A 144 17.10 8.50 -8.64
N LEU A 145 17.37 7.38 -7.95
CA LEU A 145 17.05 6.04 -8.45
C LEU A 145 15.56 5.89 -8.76
N TYR A 146 14.69 6.16 -7.79
CA TYR A 146 13.25 5.93 -7.97
C TYR A 146 12.59 6.95 -8.89
N ASP A 147 13.07 8.19 -8.90
CA ASP A 147 12.60 9.23 -9.83
C ASP A 147 12.94 8.88 -11.29
N ASN A 148 14.16 8.38 -11.56
CA ASN A 148 14.54 7.89 -12.89
C ASN A 148 13.74 6.67 -13.37
N ILE A 149 13.29 5.81 -12.45
CA ILE A 149 12.39 4.69 -12.79
C ILE A 149 10.98 5.21 -13.13
N GLY A 150 10.67 6.46 -12.77
CA GLY A 150 9.40 7.12 -13.06
C GLY A 150 8.38 7.04 -11.92
N TYR A 151 8.83 6.88 -10.69
CA TYR A 151 7.98 7.05 -9.50
C TYR A 151 7.97 8.52 -9.05
N THR A 152 6.83 8.97 -8.52
CA THR A 152 6.77 10.28 -7.86
C THR A 152 7.46 10.16 -6.51
N VAL A 153 8.55 10.91 -6.32
CA VAL A 153 9.33 10.92 -5.08
C VAL A 153 9.21 12.28 -4.40
N VAL A 154 8.89 12.27 -3.11
CA VAL A 154 8.86 13.48 -2.27
C VAL A 154 9.77 13.29 -1.07
N GLU A 155 10.33 14.39 -0.62
CA GLU A 155 11.22 14.50 0.54
C GLU A 155 10.57 15.42 1.54
N LEU A 156 10.48 14.99 2.80
CA LEU A 156 9.79 15.78 3.82
C LEU A 156 10.26 15.48 5.24
N SER A 157 10.03 16.43 6.13
CA SER A 157 9.86 16.20 7.56
C SER A 157 8.40 16.41 7.93
N ALA A 158 7.78 15.41 8.57
CA ALA A 158 6.41 15.55 9.06
C ALA A 158 6.26 16.64 10.15
N HIS A 159 7.36 17.17 10.68
CA HIS A 159 7.42 18.27 11.62
C HIS A 159 7.56 19.64 10.94
N ASP A 160 7.83 19.67 9.63
CA ASP A 160 7.94 20.90 8.85
C ASP A 160 6.63 21.19 8.11
N ALA A 161 6.01 22.33 8.42
CA ALA A 161 4.72 22.71 7.85
C ALA A 161 4.80 22.99 6.33
N ASP A 162 5.92 23.50 5.83
CA ASP A 162 6.12 23.79 4.42
C ASP A 162 6.28 22.49 3.61
N ASP A 163 6.96 21.49 4.18
CA ASP A 163 7.06 20.16 3.59
C ASP A 163 5.68 19.49 3.47
N VAL A 164 4.90 19.54 4.55
CA VAL A 164 3.53 19.01 4.57
C VAL A 164 2.64 19.77 3.58
N ALA A 165 2.77 21.10 3.49
CA ALA A 165 2.01 21.90 2.55
C ALA A 165 2.32 21.55 1.08
N ARG A 166 3.58 21.18 0.76
CA ARG A 166 3.97 20.71 -0.59
C ARG A 166 3.40 19.33 -0.93
N LEU A 167 3.15 18.47 0.07
CA LEU A 167 2.55 17.16 -0.16
C LEU A 167 1.04 17.24 -0.44
N LEU A 168 0.32 18.18 0.20
CA LEU A 168 -1.15 18.27 0.12
C LEU A 168 -1.71 18.30 -1.30
N PRO A 169 -1.18 19.07 -2.27
CA PRO A 169 -1.71 19.11 -3.63
C PRO A 169 -1.70 17.74 -4.32
N LEU A 170 -0.74 16.86 -3.98
CA LEU A 170 -0.64 15.52 -4.55
C LEU A 170 -1.73 14.58 -4.00
N LEU A 171 -2.32 14.91 -2.85
CA LEU A 171 -3.32 14.09 -2.15
C LEU A 171 -4.75 14.59 -2.41
N GLN A 172 -4.92 15.83 -2.83
CA GLN A 172 -6.25 16.45 -3.01
C GLN A 172 -7.09 15.71 -4.05
N GLY A 173 -8.35 15.48 -3.70
CA GLY A 173 -9.32 14.80 -4.57
C GLY A 173 -9.08 13.30 -4.73
N GLN A 174 -8.04 12.73 -4.12
CA GLN A 174 -7.64 11.34 -4.26
C GLN A 174 -7.99 10.51 -3.02
N SER A 175 -8.32 9.25 -3.23
CA SER A 175 -8.36 8.23 -2.17
C SER A 175 -6.97 7.61 -2.05
N THR A 176 -6.17 8.11 -1.10
CA THR A 176 -4.76 7.75 -0.94
C THR A 176 -4.57 6.73 0.18
N LEU A 177 -4.07 5.54 -0.16
CA LEU A 177 -3.68 4.54 0.83
C LEU A 177 -2.35 4.94 1.49
N LEU A 178 -2.34 5.12 2.81
CA LEU A 178 -1.11 5.37 3.55
C LEU A 178 -0.46 4.06 3.98
N SER A 179 0.81 3.90 3.66
CA SER A 179 1.61 2.71 4.01
C SER A 179 3.03 3.08 4.45
N GLY A 180 3.72 2.10 5.02
CA GLY A 180 5.10 2.22 5.49
C GLY A 180 5.32 1.45 6.80
N ASN A 181 6.57 1.22 7.16
CA ASN A 181 6.95 0.48 8.37
C ASN A 181 6.47 1.19 9.66
N SER A 182 6.49 0.46 10.78
CA SER A 182 6.27 1.07 12.09
C SER A 182 7.41 2.07 12.39
N GLY A 183 7.07 3.22 12.99
CA GLY A 183 8.06 4.22 13.37
C GLY A 183 8.52 5.18 12.26
N VAL A 184 8.14 5.01 11.00
CA VAL A 184 8.52 5.93 9.89
C VAL A 184 7.84 7.31 9.95
N GLY A 185 6.90 7.52 10.91
CA GLY A 185 6.25 8.81 11.12
C GLY A 185 4.87 8.98 10.46
N LYS A 186 4.19 7.88 10.09
CA LYS A 186 2.82 7.95 9.49
C LYS A 186 1.83 8.71 10.36
N SER A 187 1.72 8.38 11.65
CA SER A 187 0.78 9.06 12.56
C SER A 187 1.12 10.54 12.75
N THR A 188 2.41 10.88 12.78
CA THR A 188 2.88 12.27 12.83
C THR A 188 2.45 13.00 11.55
N LEU A 189 2.64 12.39 10.40
CA LEU A 189 2.25 12.97 9.12
C LEU A 189 0.74 13.14 9.01
N ILE A 190 -0.06 12.15 9.44
CA ILE A 190 -1.53 12.28 9.47
C ILE A 190 -1.93 13.46 10.37
N ASN A 191 -1.35 13.57 11.58
CA ASN A 191 -1.68 14.67 12.50
C ASN A 191 -1.25 16.04 11.95
N ALA A 192 -0.16 16.12 11.17
CA ALA A 192 0.25 17.35 10.50
C ALA A 192 -0.71 17.75 9.37
N ILE A 193 -1.19 16.76 8.58
CA ILE A 193 -2.17 16.98 7.51
C ILE A 193 -3.57 17.27 8.09
N LEU A 194 -3.95 16.57 9.17
CA LEU A 194 -5.26 16.60 9.81
C LEU A 194 -5.12 16.85 11.31
N PRO A 195 -4.92 18.09 11.75
CA PRO A 195 -4.69 18.40 13.17
C PRO A 195 -5.80 17.91 14.11
N GLY A 196 -7.02 17.69 13.60
CA GLY A 196 -8.13 17.14 14.36
C GLY A 196 -8.16 15.63 14.50
N ALA A 197 -7.28 14.88 13.82
CA ALA A 197 -7.27 13.41 13.85
C ALA A 197 -6.78 12.85 15.19
N ASN A 198 -5.91 13.59 15.91
CA ASN A 198 -5.39 13.25 17.25
C ASN A 198 -4.89 11.80 17.37
N LEU A 199 -4.24 11.29 16.34
CA LEU A 199 -3.67 9.95 16.37
C LEU A 199 -2.52 9.89 17.38
N ARG A 200 -2.44 8.79 18.15
CA ARG A 200 -1.32 8.60 19.07
C ARG A 200 -0.04 8.40 18.29
N THR A 201 0.95 9.24 18.54
CA THR A 201 2.32 9.07 18.05
C THR A 201 3.09 8.28 19.09
N ALA A 202 3.68 7.14 18.72
CA ALA A 202 4.58 6.40 19.62
C ALA A 202 5.96 7.06 19.55
N ASP A 203 6.46 7.52 20.68
CA ASP A 203 7.88 7.86 20.84
C ASP A 203 8.73 6.58 20.67
N ILE A 204 9.90 6.73 20.06
CA ILE A 204 10.79 5.63 19.63
C ILE A 204 11.27 4.73 20.81
N SER A 205 11.06 5.15 22.06
CA SER A 205 11.70 4.55 23.24
C SER A 205 10.91 3.47 23.99
N GLU A 206 9.63 3.18 23.67
CA GLU A 206 8.82 2.26 24.50
C GLU A 206 8.12 1.11 23.76
N ALA A 207 8.58 0.72 22.58
CA ALA A 207 7.91 -0.30 21.76
C ALA A 207 8.15 -1.76 22.20
N HIS A 208 8.70 -2.02 23.40
CA HIS A 208 9.02 -3.39 23.83
C HIS A 208 8.16 -3.98 24.93
N ASN A 209 7.18 -3.28 25.50
CA ASN A 209 6.29 -3.92 26.47
C ASN A 209 4.85 -3.39 26.37
N THR A 210 3.95 -4.34 26.33
CA THR A 210 2.48 -4.30 26.40
C THR A 210 1.74 -4.21 25.07
N GLY A 211 1.17 -5.37 24.70
CA GLY A 211 0.10 -5.48 23.73
C GLY A 211 -1.12 -4.67 24.15
N MET A 212 -1.22 -3.45 23.67
CA MET A 212 -2.45 -2.67 23.70
C MET A 212 -2.85 -2.30 22.28
N HIS A 213 -4.07 -2.67 21.94
CA HIS A 213 -4.79 -2.55 20.70
C HIS A 213 -4.52 -1.23 19.97
N THR A 214 -3.58 -1.23 19.04
CA THR A 214 -3.56 -0.29 17.93
C THR A 214 -4.79 -0.59 17.07
N THR A 215 -5.48 0.43 16.65
CA THR A 215 -6.69 0.42 15.81
C THR A 215 -6.65 -0.71 14.79
N THR A 216 -7.51 -1.72 14.96
CA THR A 216 -7.52 -2.95 14.15
C THR A 216 -8.30 -2.77 12.85
N PHE A 217 -8.84 -1.58 12.59
CA PHE A 217 -9.85 -1.32 11.57
C PHE A 217 -9.39 -0.25 10.60
N SER A 218 -9.68 -0.48 9.31
CA SER A 218 -9.40 0.50 8.26
C SER A 218 -10.39 1.65 8.30
N GLU A 219 -9.90 2.88 8.11
CA GLU A 219 -10.68 4.11 8.12
C GLU A 219 -10.24 5.07 7.03
N MET A 220 -11.20 5.79 6.43
CA MET A 220 -10.97 6.87 5.47
C MET A 220 -11.09 8.21 6.18
N LEU A 221 -9.99 8.93 6.29
CA LEU A 221 -9.91 10.25 6.90
C LEU A 221 -10.11 11.33 5.82
N PRO A 222 -11.15 12.17 5.90
CA PRO A 222 -11.39 13.17 4.86
C PRO A 222 -10.31 14.25 4.86
N LEU A 223 -9.80 14.58 3.67
CA LEU A 223 -8.80 15.62 3.49
C LEU A 223 -9.43 17.00 3.33
N PRO A 224 -8.79 18.08 3.86
CA PRO A 224 -9.12 19.45 3.51
C PRO A 224 -8.99 19.64 1.98
N GLY A 225 -10.04 20.14 1.34
CA GLY A 225 -10.06 20.31 -0.11
C GLY A 225 -10.51 19.08 -0.90
N GLY A 226 -10.94 18.03 -0.23
CA GLY A 226 -11.50 16.80 -0.84
C GLY A 226 -10.49 15.66 -0.93
N GLY A 227 -11.03 14.44 -1.16
CA GLY A 227 -10.25 13.20 -1.11
C GLY A 227 -10.19 12.61 0.30
N TYR A 228 -9.43 11.52 0.43
CA TYR A 228 -9.31 10.76 1.68
C TYR A 228 -7.91 10.19 1.86
N LEU A 229 -7.42 10.17 3.10
CA LEU A 229 -6.35 9.27 3.51
C LEU A 229 -6.98 7.98 4.03
N ILE A 230 -6.55 6.85 3.52
CA ILE A 230 -6.96 5.52 3.99
C ILE A 230 -5.87 5.01 4.92
N ASP A 231 -6.17 5.02 6.23
CA ASP A 231 -5.29 4.42 7.22
C ASP A 231 -5.71 2.97 7.44
N THR A 232 -4.77 2.07 7.25
CA THR A 232 -4.96 0.64 7.42
C THR A 232 -3.93 0.10 8.38
N PRO A 233 -4.23 0.08 9.68
CA PRO A 233 -3.29 -0.37 10.71
C PRO A 233 -2.80 -1.80 10.45
N GLY A 234 -1.49 -2.00 10.58
CA GLY A 234 -0.86 -3.31 10.40
C GLY A 234 -0.58 -3.74 8.95
N ILE A 235 -0.79 -2.87 7.97
CA ILE A 235 -0.28 -3.10 6.62
C ILE A 235 1.20 -2.71 6.58
N LYS A 236 2.07 -3.72 6.61
CA LYS A 236 3.50 -3.57 6.36
C LYS A 236 3.85 -3.63 4.87
N GLY A 237 2.86 -3.63 3.97
CA GLY A 237 3.05 -3.72 2.53
C GLY A 237 1.78 -4.20 1.83
N PHE A 238 1.72 -4.06 0.52
CA PHE A 238 0.80 -4.85 -0.29
C PHE A 238 1.13 -6.31 0.00
N GLY A 239 0.16 -7.12 0.42
CA GLY A 239 0.40 -8.50 0.83
C GLY A 239 1.24 -9.27 -0.20
N THR A 240 1.95 -10.28 0.27
CA THR A 240 2.68 -11.20 -0.60
C THR A 240 1.71 -11.76 -1.64
N PHE A 241 1.97 -11.39 -2.90
CA PHE A 241 1.13 -11.71 -4.03
C PHE A 241 1.34 -13.14 -4.48
N ASP A 242 0.28 -13.77 -5.00
CA ASP A 242 0.38 -14.78 -6.04
C ASP A 242 0.74 -14.09 -7.37
N ILE A 243 1.86 -13.37 -7.40
CA ILE A 243 2.42 -12.90 -8.65
C ILE A 243 3.06 -14.13 -9.30
N GLY A 244 2.52 -14.57 -10.43
CA GLY A 244 3.17 -15.66 -11.18
C GLY A 244 4.61 -15.27 -11.54
N ARG A 245 5.54 -16.24 -11.49
CA ARG A 245 6.95 -16.02 -11.84
C ARG A 245 7.11 -15.31 -13.18
N GLU A 246 6.23 -15.65 -14.14
CA GLU A 246 6.22 -15.09 -15.49
C GLU A 246 5.74 -13.62 -15.52
N GLU A 247 4.97 -13.20 -14.51
CA GLU A 247 4.41 -11.84 -14.45
C GLU A 247 5.33 -10.86 -13.70
N LEU A 248 6.23 -11.36 -12.83
CA LEU A 248 7.05 -10.52 -11.94
C LEU A 248 7.88 -9.48 -12.70
N THR A 249 8.45 -9.87 -13.85
CA THR A 249 9.20 -8.98 -14.73
C THR A 249 8.39 -7.72 -15.08
N SER A 250 7.08 -7.86 -15.32
CA SER A 250 6.22 -6.74 -15.74
C SER A 250 5.94 -5.71 -14.62
N TYR A 251 6.23 -6.07 -13.37
CA TYR A 251 6.02 -5.21 -12.21
C TYR A 251 7.28 -4.46 -11.74
N PHE A 252 8.40 -4.67 -12.44
CA PHE A 252 9.61 -3.87 -12.31
C PHE A 252 9.82 -3.08 -13.60
N ARG A 253 9.47 -1.80 -13.62
CA ARG A 253 9.38 -0.96 -14.83
C ARG A 253 10.63 -1.00 -15.68
N GLU A 254 11.80 -0.82 -15.06
CA GLU A 254 13.11 -0.83 -15.71
C GLU A 254 13.49 -2.23 -16.20
N ILE A 255 13.22 -3.27 -15.40
CA ILE A 255 13.46 -4.67 -15.81
C ILE A 255 12.57 -5.02 -17.00
N PHE A 256 11.29 -4.65 -16.94
CA PHE A 256 10.35 -4.85 -18.05
C PHE A 256 10.78 -4.10 -19.31
N HIS A 257 11.34 -2.89 -19.18
CA HIS A 257 11.85 -2.12 -20.30
C HIS A 257 12.94 -2.90 -21.05
N PHE A 258 13.97 -3.36 -20.35
CA PHE A 258 15.10 -4.09 -20.94
C PHE A 258 14.76 -5.54 -21.30
N SER A 259 13.74 -6.16 -20.71
CA SER A 259 13.35 -7.54 -20.97
C SER A 259 12.95 -7.78 -22.42
N LYS A 260 12.49 -6.74 -23.13
CA LYS A 260 12.06 -6.80 -24.52
C LYS A 260 13.18 -7.15 -25.48
N ASP A 261 14.44 -6.87 -25.08
CA ASP A 261 15.64 -7.14 -25.87
C ASP A 261 16.32 -8.46 -25.48
N CYS A 262 15.71 -9.25 -24.59
CA CYS A 262 16.21 -10.57 -24.24
C CYS A 262 16.09 -11.56 -25.41
N ARG A 263 17.07 -12.43 -25.52
CA ARG A 263 17.07 -13.47 -26.55
C ARG A 263 15.87 -14.43 -26.48
N PHE A 264 15.37 -14.70 -25.26
CA PHE A 264 14.27 -15.63 -25.00
C PHE A 264 13.05 -14.89 -24.44
N ASN A 265 11.87 -15.18 -24.98
CA ASN A 265 10.61 -14.53 -24.54
C ASN A 265 10.20 -14.91 -23.09
N ASN A 266 10.67 -16.05 -22.59
CA ASN A 266 10.44 -16.53 -21.22
C ASN A 266 11.66 -16.38 -20.31
N CYS A 267 12.53 -15.40 -20.61
CA CYS A 267 13.72 -15.13 -19.82
C CYS A 267 13.35 -14.77 -18.38
N THR A 268 13.93 -15.47 -17.42
CA THR A 268 13.76 -15.19 -15.99
C THR A 268 14.82 -14.20 -15.46
N HIS A 269 15.75 -13.79 -16.34
CA HIS A 269 16.84 -12.86 -16.06
C HIS A 269 17.83 -13.35 -14.99
N THR A 270 17.87 -14.65 -14.72
CA THR A 270 18.76 -15.26 -13.72
C THR A 270 20.05 -15.79 -14.33
N HIS A 271 19.98 -16.71 -15.29
CA HIS A 271 21.14 -17.43 -15.83
C HIS A 271 21.16 -17.55 -17.37
N GLU A 272 20.10 -17.06 -18.04
CA GLU A 272 19.94 -17.24 -19.47
C GLU A 272 21.02 -16.48 -20.27
N PRO A 273 21.63 -17.13 -21.29
CA PRO A 273 22.60 -16.48 -22.17
C PRO A 273 21.93 -15.42 -23.05
N GLY A 274 22.56 -14.26 -23.19
CA GLY A 274 22.01 -13.15 -23.99
C GLY A 274 20.85 -12.43 -23.30
N CYS A 275 20.82 -12.45 -21.98
CA CYS A 275 19.85 -11.69 -21.18
C CYS A 275 20.20 -10.20 -21.20
N ALA A 276 19.31 -9.38 -21.78
CA ALA A 276 19.50 -7.93 -21.84
C ALA A 276 19.36 -7.24 -20.47
N VAL A 277 18.55 -7.79 -19.59
CA VAL A 277 18.40 -7.27 -18.20
C VAL A 277 19.71 -7.43 -17.44
N ARG A 278 20.34 -8.61 -17.44
CA ARG A 278 21.63 -8.80 -16.76
C ARG A 278 22.71 -7.89 -17.33
N LYS A 279 22.74 -7.74 -18.67
CA LYS A 279 23.66 -6.79 -19.30
C LYS A 279 23.39 -5.35 -18.86
N ALA A 280 22.10 -4.94 -18.73
CA ALA A 280 21.73 -3.62 -18.24
C ALA A 280 22.13 -3.40 -16.78
N VAL A 281 22.15 -4.43 -15.93
CA VAL A 281 22.71 -4.38 -14.57
C VAL A 281 24.22 -4.19 -14.63
N GLU A 282 24.95 -4.98 -15.43
CA GLU A 282 26.39 -4.86 -15.62
C GLU A 282 26.81 -3.48 -16.15
N ASP A 283 26.01 -2.90 -17.05
CA ASP A 283 26.21 -1.58 -17.65
C ASP A 283 25.67 -0.42 -16.75
N HIS A 284 25.15 -0.71 -15.54
CA HIS A 284 24.60 0.23 -14.55
C HIS A 284 23.35 1.01 -15.01
N TYR A 285 22.61 0.52 -15.99
CA TYR A 285 21.29 1.06 -16.37
C TYR A 285 20.19 0.59 -15.41
N ILE A 286 20.36 -0.58 -14.80
CA ILE A 286 19.52 -1.08 -13.72
C ILE A 286 20.36 -1.13 -12.45
N ALA A 287 19.87 -0.55 -11.37
CA ALA A 287 20.55 -0.59 -10.08
C ALA A 287 20.62 -2.03 -9.53
N GLU A 288 21.78 -2.42 -9.03
CA GLU A 288 22.00 -3.74 -8.44
C GLU A 288 20.99 -4.04 -7.33
N SER A 289 20.66 -3.06 -6.47
CA SER A 289 19.66 -3.22 -5.38
C SER A 289 18.28 -3.61 -5.90
N ARG A 290 17.85 -3.03 -7.02
CA ARG A 290 16.58 -3.33 -7.67
C ARG A 290 16.58 -4.75 -8.26
N TYR A 291 17.66 -5.13 -8.90
CA TYR A 291 17.82 -6.47 -9.44
C TYR A 291 17.86 -7.52 -8.32
N GLN A 292 18.54 -7.27 -7.21
CA GLN A 292 18.55 -8.16 -6.04
C GLN A 292 17.15 -8.28 -5.40
N SER A 293 16.40 -7.19 -5.33
CA SER A 293 15.01 -7.22 -4.87
C SER A 293 14.12 -8.09 -5.80
N TYR A 294 14.32 -7.99 -7.11
CA TYR A 294 13.64 -8.82 -8.10
C TYR A 294 13.96 -10.31 -7.91
N LEU A 295 15.25 -10.67 -7.78
CA LEU A 295 15.68 -12.05 -7.54
C LEU A 295 15.11 -12.61 -6.23
N SER A 296 15.14 -11.83 -5.15
CA SER A 296 14.55 -12.20 -3.86
C SER A 296 13.05 -12.49 -3.96
N MET A 297 12.32 -11.77 -4.81
CA MET A 297 10.90 -12.05 -5.04
C MET A 297 10.66 -13.29 -5.90
N LEU A 298 11.57 -13.62 -6.81
CA LEU A 298 11.53 -14.87 -7.57
C LEU A 298 11.75 -16.10 -6.67
N ASP A 299 12.72 -16.01 -5.74
CA ASP A 299 13.06 -17.10 -4.82
C ASP A 299 11.91 -17.41 -3.86
N ASP A 300 11.22 -16.38 -3.32
CA ASP A 300 10.05 -16.57 -2.45
C ASP A 300 8.95 -17.42 -3.11
N GLN A 301 8.84 -17.37 -4.43
CA GLN A 301 7.84 -18.14 -5.18
C GLN A 301 8.23 -19.61 -5.34
N GLU A 302 9.53 -19.91 -5.38
CA GLU A 302 10.02 -21.29 -5.44
C GLU A 302 9.80 -22.00 -4.09
N GLU A 303 10.07 -21.34 -2.97
CA GLU A 303 9.82 -21.89 -1.64
C GLU A 303 8.33 -22.16 -1.35
N GLY A 304 7.41 -21.33 -1.90
CA GLY A 304 5.97 -21.52 -1.79
C GLY A 304 5.47 -22.81 -2.42
N LYS A 305 6.07 -23.26 -3.52
CA LYS A 305 5.73 -24.53 -4.20
C LYS A 305 6.17 -25.77 -3.41
N TYR A 306 7.25 -25.68 -2.63
CA TYR A 306 7.71 -26.81 -1.80
C TYR A 306 6.92 -26.98 -0.51
N ARG A 307 6.19 -25.96 -0.03
CA ARG A 307 5.34 -26.04 1.17
C ARG A 307 3.94 -26.64 0.91
N GLU A 308 3.52 -26.79 -0.34
CA GLU A 308 2.23 -27.43 -0.70
C GLU A 308 2.34 -28.97 -0.86
N ALA A 309 3.52 -29.55 -0.73
CA ALA A 309 3.79 -30.97 -1.01
C ALA A 309 3.99 -31.85 0.23
N TYR A 310 3.73 -31.34 1.45
CA TYR A 310 3.78 -32.14 2.69
C TYR A 310 2.54 -31.94 3.54
#